data_ce74e25f801df7cb5971c47286d50687
#
_entry.id   ce74e25f801df7cb5971c47286d50687
#
_cell.length_a   1.000
_cell.length_b   1.000
_cell.length_c   1.000
_cell.angle_alpha   90.00
_cell.angle_beta   90.00
_cell.angle_gamma   90.00
#
_symmetry.space_group_name_H-M   'P 1'
#
loop_
_entity.id
_entity.type
_entity.pdbx_description
1 polymer ?
#
loop_
_entity_poly.entity_id
_entity_poly.type
_entity_poly.pdbx_seq_one_letter_code
_entity_poly.pdbx_strand_id
1 'polypeptide(L)'
;FIQGHAPEVRSRWCTNEKTAMEAALGMSYAGKRALVCMKHVGMNVAADAFVNSAITGVNGGLVVLAADDPSMHSSQNEQDSRFYGKFAMIPILEPSTQQEAYDMMKYAYALSEEKKLPVLLRVVTRLAHSRAGVVVNDLMPQNALNPDQERTHWVLLPAIARRQYASLVAKQPELVESSENSPYNGMNAFEGKAKLGVIACGIAYNYVMENDPQSLGIPVLKVSQYPLPEAS
;
A
#
# COMPACT_ATOMS: atom_id res chain seq x y z
N PHE A 1 16.17 6.15 14.51
CA PHE A 1 16.00 7.51 13.99
C PHE A 1 14.69 8.13 14.51
N ILE A 2 13.51 7.57 14.19
CA ILE A 2 12.20 8.12 14.59
C ILE A 2 12.13 8.37 16.10
N GLN A 3 12.53 7.42 16.93
CA GLN A 3 12.50 7.55 18.40
C GLN A 3 13.30 8.74 18.93
N GLY A 4 14.37 9.13 18.24
CA GLY A 4 15.22 10.25 18.63
C GLY A 4 14.85 11.60 18.03
N HIS A 5 14.02 11.63 16.96
CA HIS A 5 13.75 12.84 16.17
C HIS A 5 12.26 13.20 16.07
N ALA A 6 11.39 12.27 16.40
CA ALA A 6 9.93 12.46 16.39
C ALA A 6 9.31 11.82 17.64
N PRO A 7 9.49 12.42 18.83
CA PRO A 7 9.03 11.84 20.09
C PRO A 7 7.50 11.72 20.19
N GLU A 8 6.77 12.47 19.38
CA GLU A 8 5.31 12.38 19.24
C GLU A 8 4.87 11.11 18.49
N VAL A 9 5.77 10.47 17.74
CA VAL A 9 5.53 9.23 17.02
C VAL A 9 6.04 8.05 17.84
N ARG A 10 5.12 7.20 18.28
CA ARG A 10 5.52 5.96 18.97
C ARG A 10 6.05 4.96 17.94
N SER A 11 7.34 4.65 18.03
CA SER A 11 7.96 3.62 17.20
C SER A 11 8.68 2.58 18.07
N ARG A 12 8.59 1.31 17.69
CA ARG A 12 9.26 0.20 18.39
C ARG A 12 9.48 -0.99 17.48
N TRP A 13 10.46 -1.78 17.82
CA TRP A 13 10.64 -3.12 17.29
C TRP A 13 9.71 -4.09 18.01
N CYS A 14 9.17 -5.05 17.27
CA CYS A 14 8.40 -6.16 17.81
C CYS A 14 9.18 -7.46 17.65
N THR A 15 8.79 -8.49 18.39
CA THR A 15 9.46 -9.80 18.39
C THR A 15 9.36 -10.53 17.06
N ASN A 16 8.29 -10.31 16.31
CA ASN A 16 8.09 -10.80 14.95
C ASN A 16 7.03 -9.96 14.22
N GLU A 17 6.86 -10.20 12.93
CA GLU A 17 6.00 -9.42 12.05
C GLU A 17 4.51 -9.62 12.37
N LYS A 18 4.08 -10.81 12.82
CA LYS A 18 2.70 -11.03 13.27
C LYS A 18 2.35 -10.11 14.43
N THR A 19 3.20 -10.09 15.47
CA THR A 19 2.99 -9.22 16.64
C THR A 19 3.01 -7.74 16.25
N ALA A 20 3.88 -7.34 15.30
CA ALA A 20 3.91 -5.97 14.78
C ALA A 20 2.60 -5.61 14.08
N MET A 21 2.10 -6.49 13.21
CA MET A 21 0.85 -6.29 12.47
C MET A 21 -0.36 -6.22 13.42
N GLU A 22 -0.47 -7.13 14.39
CA GLU A 22 -1.54 -7.13 15.38
C GLU A 22 -1.53 -5.88 16.27
N ALA A 23 -0.34 -5.42 16.68
CA ALA A 23 -0.21 -4.17 17.44
C ALA A 23 -0.64 -2.95 16.63
N ALA A 24 -0.24 -2.86 15.36
CA ALA A 24 -0.65 -1.79 14.45
C ALA A 24 -2.17 -1.82 14.20
N LEU A 25 -2.75 -3.01 14.02
CA LEU A 25 -4.18 -3.20 13.86
C LEU A 25 -4.96 -2.75 15.10
N GLY A 26 -4.49 -3.10 16.30
CA GLY A 26 -5.07 -2.63 17.56
C GLY A 26 -5.03 -1.10 17.70
N MET A 27 -3.95 -0.45 17.25
CA MET A 27 -3.87 1.02 17.21
C MET A 27 -4.90 1.61 16.24
N SER A 28 -5.06 0.99 15.06
CA SER A 28 -6.07 1.39 14.10
C SER A 28 -7.49 1.23 14.66
N TYR A 29 -7.81 0.13 15.33
CA TYR A 29 -9.11 -0.07 15.98
C TYR A 29 -9.41 1.00 17.03
N ALA A 30 -8.38 1.50 17.69
CA ALA A 30 -8.49 2.63 18.63
C ALA A 30 -8.66 3.99 17.94
N GLY A 31 -8.71 4.06 16.62
CA GLY A 31 -8.86 5.28 15.82
C GLY A 31 -7.55 5.98 15.44
N LYS A 32 -6.38 5.42 15.83
CA LYS A 32 -5.08 6.01 15.52
C LYS A 32 -4.52 5.49 14.19
N ARG A 33 -3.77 6.34 13.50
CA ARG A 33 -3.00 5.90 12.33
C ARG A 33 -1.85 5.01 12.76
N ALA A 34 -1.62 3.95 12.01
CA ALA A 34 -0.54 3.02 12.27
C ALA A 34 0.21 2.65 10.98
N LEU A 35 1.53 2.50 11.11
CA LEU A 35 2.41 1.99 10.08
C LEU A 35 3.08 0.74 10.61
N VAL A 36 3.06 -0.34 9.85
CA VAL A 36 3.89 -1.51 10.09
C VAL A 36 4.80 -1.74 8.89
N CYS A 37 6.08 -1.97 9.15
CA CYS A 37 7.10 -2.16 8.11
C CYS A 37 7.73 -3.54 8.26
N MET A 38 7.85 -4.24 7.14
CA MET A 38 8.49 -5.56 7.08
C MET A 38 9.04 -5.87 5.69
N LYS A 39 9.93 -6.84 5.61
CA LYS A 39 10.32 -7.41 4.31
C LYS A 39 9.20 -8.32 3.78
N HIS A 40 9.26 -8.64 2.48
CA HIS A 40 8.31 -9.56 1.87
C HIS A 40 8.22 -10.90 2.60
N VAL A 41 9.33 -11.44 3.12
CA VAL A 41 9.31 -12.68 3.91
C VAL A 41 8.57 -12.52 5.25
N GLY A 42 8.55 -11.31 5.82
CA GLY A 42 7.76 -10.99 7.02
C GLY A 42 6.26 -11.00 6.73
N MET A 43 5.83 -10.73 5.49
CA MET A 43 4.43 -10.85 5.09
C MET A 43 3.91 -12.28 5.27
N ASN A 44 4.76 -13.31 5.09
CA ASN A 44 4.39 -14.70 5.35
C ASN A 44 4.05 -14.91 6.83
N VAL A 45 4.81 -14.30 7.73
CA VAL A 45 4.61 -14.40 9.18
C VAL A 45 3.38 -13.60 9.62
N ALA A 46 3.15 -12.44 9.01
CA ALA A 46 2.02 -11.56 9.32
C ALA A 46 0.74 -11.91 8.57
N ALA A 47 0.75 -12.90 7.66
CA ALA A 47 -0.32 -13.16 6.69
C ALA A 47 -1.70 -13.33 7.34
N ASP A 48 -1.79 -14.04 8.46
CA ASP A 48 -3.05 -14.25 9.18
C ASP A 48 -3.66 -12.90 9.62
N ALA A 49 -2.90 -12.10 10.35
CA ALA A 49 -3.37 -10.79 10.82
C ALA A 49 -3.63 -9.83 9.66
N PHE A 50 -2.81 -9.89 8.59
CA PHE A 50 -2.95 -9.05 7.40
C PHE A 50 -4.25 -9.35 6.63
N VAL A 51 -4.53 -10.61 6.33
CA VAL A 51 -5.74 -11.01 5.60
C VAL A 51 -6.99 -10.75 6.43
N ASN A 52 -6.94 -11.07 7.72
CA ASN A 52 -8.07 -10.80 8.62
C ASN A 52 -8.34 -9.30 8.80
N SER A 53 -7.33 -8.44 8.73
CA SER A 53 -7.52 -6.98 8.79
C SER A 53 -8.33 -6.42 7.62
N ALA A 54 -8.30 -7.06 6.46
CA ALA A 54 -9.15 -6.70 5.32
C ALA A 54 -10.63 -7.05 5.59
N ILE A 55 -10.88 -8.16 6.27
CA ILE A 55 -12.24 -8.62 6.59
C ILE A 55 -12.85 -7.77 7.71
N THR A 56 -12.10 -7.50 8.78
CA THR A 56 -12.57 -6.63 9.86
C THR A 56 -12.66 -5.18 9.44
N GLY A 57 -11.86 -4.79 8.43
CA GLY A 57 -11.63 -3.39 8.13
C GLY A 57 -10.76 -2.69 9.17
N VAL A 58 -10.67 -1.38 9.07
CA VAL A 58 -9.89 -0.50 9.93
C VAL A 58 -10.72 0.70 10.40
N ASN A 59 -10.32 1.31 11.52
CA ASN A 59 -10.94 2.53 12.03
C ASN A 59 -10.06 3.76 11.74
N GLY A 60 -8.88 3.86 12.36
CA GLY A 60 -7.83 4.78 11.93
C GLY A 60 -7.02 4.17 10.79
N GLY A 61 -6.37 5.00 9.98
CA GLY A 61 -5.61 4.55 8.82
C GLY A 61 -4.52 3.54 9.17
N LEU A 62 -4.47 2.43 8.44
CA LEU A 62 -3.46 1.38 8.58
C LEU A 62 -2.70 1.20 7.27
N VAL A 63 -1.40 1.45 7.31
CA VAL A 63 -0.50 1.23 6.18
C VAL A 63 0.46 0.09 6.51
N VAL A 64 0.53 -0.89 5.62
CA VAL A 64 1.47 -2.00 5.68
C VAL A 64 2.53 -1.79 4.62
N LEU A 65 3.76 -1.47 5.02
CA LEU A 65 4.88 -1.31 4.12
C LEU A 65 5.60 -2.64 3.97
N ALA A 66 5.58 -3.20 2.76
CA ALA A 66 6.33 -4.38 2.39
C ALA A 66 7.53 -4.00 1.52
N ALA A 67 8.73 -4.36 1.96
CA ALA A 67 9.96 -4.17 1.22
C ALA A 67 10.33 -5.45 0.47
N ASP A 68 10.02 -5.47 -0.81
CA ASP A 68 10.35 -6.59 -1.71
C ASP A 68 11.82 -6.52 -2.15
N ASP A 69 12.41 -7.68 -2.34
CA ASP A 69 13.80 -7.82 -2.76
C ASP A 69 13.93 -8.63 -4.07
N PRO A 70 13.52 -8.03 -5.21
CA PRO A 70 13.67 -8.66 -6.51
C PRO A 70 15.14 -9.01 -6.77
N SER A 71 15.40 -10.21 -7.30
CA SER A 71 16.73 -10.79 -7.48
C SER A 71 17.47 -11.14 -6.18
N MET A 72 16.81 -11.18 -5.05
CA MET A 72 17.33 -11.71 -3.77
C MET A 72 18.67 -11.11 -3.34
N HIS A 73 18.82 -9.78 -3.38
CA HIS A 73 20.08 -9.14 -3.01
C HIS A 73 20.49 -9.39 -1.55
N SER A 74 19.53 -9.51 -0.65
CA SER A 74 19.75 -9.81 0.77
C SER A 74 18.62 -10.64 1.41
N SER A 75 17.96 -11.48 0.62
CA SER A 75 16.85 -12.30 1.05
C SER A 75 17.02 -13.75 0.61
N GLN A 76 16.43 -14.69 1.35
CA GLN A 76 16.50 -16.12 1.09
C GLN A 76 15.59 -16.60 -0.05
N ASN A 77 14.68 -15.76 -0.52
CA ASN A 77 13.80 -16.02 -1.67
C ASN A 77 13.31 -14.72 -2.29
N GLU A 78 12.67 -14.81 -3.43
CA GLU A 78 11.98 -13.70 -4.09
C GLU A 78 10.47 -13.90 -3.99
N GLN A 79 9.76 -12.85 -3.58
CA GLN A 79 8.31 -12.81 -3.49
C GLN A 79 7.80 -11.47 -3.98
N ASP A 80 6.61 -11.46 -4.53
CA ASP A 80 5.91 -10.25 -4.94
C ASP A 80 4.74 -9.98 -3.98
N SER A 81 4.91 -8.99 -3.11
CA SER A 81 3.90 -8.65 -2.10
C SER A 81 2.58 -8.15 -2.68
N ARG A 82 2.52 -7.78 -3.97
CA ARG A 82 1.27 -7.43 -4.64
C ARG A 82 0.27 -8.59 -4.63
N PHE A 83 0.74 -9.84 -4.68
CA PHE A 83 -0.12 -11.01 -4.55
C PHE A 83 -0.81 -11.11 -3.18
N TYR A 84 -0.15 -10.66 -2.10
CA TYR A 84 -0.80 -10.55 -0.80
C TYR A 84 -1.93 -9.53 -0.79
N GLY A 85 -1.70 -8.34 -1.35
CA GLY A 85 -2.73 -7.31 -1.46
C GLY A 85 -3.90 -7.76 -2.33
N LYS A 86 -3.62 -8.42 -3.46
CA LYS A 86 -4.66 -9.01 -4.32
C LYS A 86 -5.45 -10.10 -3.60
N PHE A 87 -4.78 -11.00 -2.90
CA PHE A 87 -5.42 -12.06 -2.11
C PHE A 87 -6.30 -11.50 -0.98
N ALA A 88 -5.83 -10.46 -0.30
CA ALA A 88 -6.59 -9.77 0.73
C ALA A 88 -7.66 -8.80 0.18
N MET A 89 -7.71 -8.57 -1.13
CA MET A 89 -8.65 -7.67 -1.80
C MET A 89 -8.59 -6.21 -1.28
N ILE A 90 -7.40 -5.69 -1.07
CA ILE A 90 -7.16 -4.34 -0.55
C ILE A 90 -6.38 -3.47 -1.54
N PRO A 91 -6.41 -2.12 -1.38
CA PRO A 91 -5.60 -1.23 -2.18
C PRO A 91 -4.10 -1.49 -2.00
N ILE A 92 -3.37 -1.42 -3.12
CA ILE A 92 -1.91 -1.53 -3.16
C ILE A 92 -1.36 -0.27 -3.82
N LEU A 93 -0.32 0.30 -3.24
CA LEU A 93 0.43 1.43 -3.78
C LEU A 93 1.88 1.01 -4.03
N GLU A 94 2.42 1.43 -5.16
CA GLU A 94 3.78 1.09 -5.58
C GLU A 94 4.48 2.34 -6.15
N PRO A 95 5.23 3.08 -5.33
CA PRO A 95 5.93 4.29 -5.78
C PRO A 95 7.07 3.97 -6.74
N SER A 96 7.29 4.86 -7.71
CA SER A 96 8.40 4.79 -8.66
C SER A 96 9.60 5.66 -8.23
N THR A 97 9.38 6.70 -7.41
CA THR A 97 10.42 7.62 -6.94
C THR A 97 10.36 7.81 -5.43
N GLN A 98 11.40 8.45 -4.87
CA GLN A 98 11.45 8.80 -3.45
C GLN A 98 10.40 9.85 -3.09
N GLN A 99 10.14 10.80 -3.99
CA GLN A 99 9.06 11.78 -3.80
C GLN A 99 7.70 11.09 -3.75
N GLU A 100 7.44 10.18 -4.70
CA GLU A 100 6.18 9.40 -4.66
C GLU A 100 6.07 8.55 -3.40
N ALA A 101 7.16 7.91 -2.95
CA ALA A 101 7.12 7.12 -1.72
C ALA A 101 6.75 7.99 -0.50
N TYR A 102 7.23 9.24 -0.47
CA TYR A 102 6.87 10.20 0.56
C TYR A 102 5.40 10.65 0.45
N ASP A 103 4.96 11.06 -0.73
CA ASP A 103 3.61 11.56 -0.96
C ASP A 103 2.55 10.47 -0.80
N MET A 104 2.85 9.25 -1.25
CA MET A 104 1.97 8.09 -1.12
C MET A 104 1.74 7.68 0.33
N MET A 105 2.62 8.01 1.28
CA MET A 105 2.33 7.75 2.70
C MET A 105 1.12 8.54 3.20
N LYS A 106 1.05 9.83 2.84
CA LYS A 106 -0.10 10.68 3.17
C LYS A 106 -1.37 10.19 2.47
N TYR A 107 -1.23 9.88 1.19
CA TYR A 107 -2.32 9.35 0.38
C TYR A 107 -2.82 8.00 0.89
N ALA A 108 -1.91 7.08 1.27
CA ALA A 108 -2.25 5.77 1.81
C ALA A 108 -3.08 5.85 3.09
N TYR A 109 -2.73 6.75 4.01
CA TYR A 109 -3.54 6.97 5.20
C TYR A 109 -4.94 7.51 4.88
N ALA A 110 -5.03 8.50 3.97
CA ALA A 110 -6.31 9.05 3.55
C ALA A 110 -7.17 7.97 2.88
N LEU A 111 -6.60 7.20 1.97
CA LEU A 111 -7.25 6.09 1.27
C LEU A 111 -7.73 5.00 2.25
N SER A 112 -6.88 4.64 3.22
CA SER A 112 -7.22 3.66 4.26
C SER A 112 -8.38 4.13 5.12
N GLU A 113 -8.39 5.40 5.53
CA GLU A 113 -9.47 5.98 6.34
C GLU A 113 -10.77 6.13 5.56
N GLU A 114 -10.69 6.49 4.28
CA GLU A 114 -11.85 6.60 3.38
C GLU A 114 -12.48 5.23 3.11
N LYS A 115 -11.69 4.27 2.66
CA LYS A 115 -12.19 2.95 2.24
C LYS A 115 -12.41 2.00 3.42
N LYS A 116 -11.95 2.36 4.63
CA LYS A 116 -11.98 1.51 5.83
C LYS A 116 -11.31 0.17 5.61
N LEU A 117 -10.18 0.18 4.92
CA LEU A 117 -9.35 -0.98 4.60
C LEU A 117 -7.88 -0.67 4.89
N PRO A 118 -7.06 -1.66 5.25
CA PRO A 118 -5.62 -1.48 5.23
C PRO A 118 -5.14 -1.18 3.81
N VAL A 119 -4.03 -0.46 3.68
CA VAL A 119 -3.37 -0.20 2.40
C VAL A 119 -1.99 -0.83 2.42
N LEU A 120 -1.68 -1.62 1.40
CA LEU A 120 -0.33 -2.17 1.19
C LEU A 120 0.51 -1.16 0.40
N LEU A 121 1.60 -0.68 0.99
CA LEU A 121 2.61 0.13 0.30
C LEU A 121 3.82 -0.74 -0.01
N ARG A 122 4.00 -1.07 -1.29
CA ARG A 122 5.11 -1.89 -1.75
C ARG A 122 6.28 -1.02 -2.16
N VAL A 123 7.45 -1.28 -1.61
CA VAL A 123 8.72 -0.69 -2.06
C VAL A 123 9.68 -1.81 -2.45
N VAL A 124 10.58 -1.55 -3.40
CA VAL A 124 11.60 -2.51 -3.80
C VAL A 124 12.97 -2.06 -3.32
N THR A 125 13.91 -3.00 -3.24
CA THR A 125 15.28 -2.78 -2.75
C THR A 125 15.93 -1.54 -3.35
N ARG A 126 15.82 -1.33 -4.67
CA ARG A 126 16.37 -0.15 -5.35
C ARG A 126 15.83 1.17 -4.80
N LEU A 127 14.54 1.26 -4.59
CA LEU A 127 13.92 2.45 -4.03
C LEU A 127 14.28 2.63 -2.55
N ALA A 128 14.21 1.54 -1.76
CA ALA A 128 14.46 1.57 -0.33
C ALA A 128 15.92 1.94 0.03
N HIS A 129 16.90 1.60 -0.82
CA HIS A 129 18.31 1.89 -0.63
C HIS A 129 18.80 3.15 -1.35
N SER A 130 17.96 3.80 -2.14
CA SER A 130 18.30 5.04 -2.83
C SER A 130 18.04 6.27 -1.95
N ARG A 131 18.63 7.40 -2.34
CA ARG A 131 18.48 8.69 -1.66
C ARG A 131 18.21 9.78 -2.69
N ALA A 132 17.27 10.67 -2.35
CA ALA A 132 17.00 11.87 -3.12
C ALA A 132 16.51 12.98 -2.18
N GLY A 133 16.61 14.22 -2.64
CA GLY A 133 15.88 15.33 -2.01
C GLY A 133 14.39 15.17 -2.26
N VAL A 134 13.57 15.43 -1.26
CA VAL A 134 12.11 15.43 -1.37
C VAL A 134 11.55 16.79 -0.92
N VAL A 135 10.49 17.22 -1.58
CA VAL A 135 9.69 18.37 -1.14
C VAL A 135 8.79 17.88 0.00
N VAL A 136 8.94 18.50 1.16
CA VAL A 136 8.20 18.11 2.36
C VAL A 136 6.84 18.83 2.37
N ASN A 137 5.77 18.07 2.59
CA ASN A 137 4.42 18.58 2.72
C ASN A 137 4.07 18.91 4.19
N ASP A 138 2.99 19.65 4.38
CA ASP A 138 2.44 19.90 5.72
C ASP A 138 2.06 18.58 6.43
N LEU A 139 2.26 18.58 7.75
CA LEU A 139 1.92 17.44 8.58
C LEU A 139 0.41 17.19 8.57
N MET A 140 0.04 15.92 8.52
CA MET A 140 -1.35 15.53 8.73
C MET A 140 -1.74 15.74 10.20
N PRO A 141 -2.94 16.29 10.49
CA PRO A 141 -3.42 16.35 11.86
C PRO A 141 -3.50 14.93 12.47
N GLN A 142 -3.19 14.82 13.75
CA GLN A 142 -3.32 13.54 14.46
C GLN A 142 -4.80 13.20 14.69
N ASN A 143 -5.14 11.93 14.49
CA ASN A 143 -6.47 11.44 14.85
C ASN A 143 -6.63 11.43 16.38
N ALA A 144 -7.83 11.80 16.84
CA ALA A 144 -8.23 11.58 18.22
C ALA A 144 -8.30 10.07 18.53
N LEU A 145 -8.14 9.71 19.80
CA LEU A 145 -8.47 8.37 20.25
C LEU A 145 -9.98 8.18 20.17
N ASN A 146 -10.43 7.29 19.31
CA ASN A 146 -11.86 7.07 19.06
C ASN A 146 -12.10 5.58 18.76
N PRO A 147 -12.08 4.71 19.79
CA PRO A 147 -12.35 3.29 19.58
C PRO A 147 -13.84 3.11 19.20
N ASP A 148 -14.08 2.17 18.27
CA ASP A 148 -15.44 1.79 17.91
C ASP A 148 -16.18 1.24 19.13
N GLN A 149 -17.40 1.73 19.34
CA GLN A 149 -18.25 1.30 20.45
C GLN A 149 -18.86 -0.08 20.21
N GLU A 150 -19.02 -0.49 18.97
CA GLU A 150 -19.51 -1.82 18.60
C GLU A 150 -18.38 -2.84 18.63
N ARG A 151 -18.16 -3.45 19.79
CA ARG A 151 -17.08 -4.43 19.99
C ARG A 151 -17.16 -5.63 19.06
N THR A 152 -18.34 -6.03 18.61
CA THR A 152 -18.56 -7.14 17.69
C THR A 152 -18.03 -6.88 16.29
N HIS A 153 -17.80 -5.61 15.93
CA HIS A 153 -17.23 -5.22 14.65
C HIS A 153 -15.87 -5.92 14.40
N TRP A 154 -15.06 -6.05 15.43
CA TRP A 154 -13.71 -6.60 15.34
C TRP A 154 -13.63 -8.12 15.58
N VAL A 155 -14.76 -8.79 15.73
CA VAL A 155 -14.81 -10.21 16.05
C VAL A 155 -15.19 -11.04 14.83
N LEU A 156 -14.29 -11.95 14.43
CA LEU A 156 -14.48 -12.80 13.25
C LEU A 156 -15.16 -14.16 13.63
N LEU A 157 -16.31 -14.10 14.31
CA LEU A 157 -17.18 -15.27 14.38
C LEU A 157 -17.78 -15.57 13.00
N PRO A 158 -18.05 -16.84 12.64
CA PRO A 158 -18.48 -17.22 11.28
C PRO A 158 -19.63 -16.41 10.69
N ALA A 159 -20.64 -16.07 11.50
CA ALA A 159 -21.79 -15.28 11.05
C ALA A 159 -21.40 -13.82 10.77
N ILE A 160 -20.52 -13.23 11.60
CA ILE A 160 -20.03 -11.87 11.45
C ILE A 160 -19.06 -11.81 10.28
N ALA A 161 -18.08 -12.71 10.22
CA ALA A 161 -17.08 -12.78 9.17
C ALA A 161 -17.71 -12.93 7.78
N ARG A 162 -18.77 -13.73 7.63
CA ARG A 162 -19.50 -13.88 6.36
C ARG A 162 -20.09 -12.56 5.89
N ARG A 163 -20.68 -11.78 6.78
CA ARG A 163 -21.24 -10.45 6.44
C ARG A 163 -20.15 -9.46 6.05
N GLN A 164 -19.06 -9.43 6.82
CA GLN A 164 -17.92 -8.53 6.57
C GLN A 164 -17.22 -8.88 5.26
N TYR A 165 -17.04 -10.17 4.97
CA TYR A 165 -16.49 -10.63 3.69
C TYR A 165 -17.39 -10.21 2.51
N ALA A 166 -18.70 -10.35 2.62
CA ALA A 166 -19.61 -9.85 1.60
C ALA A 166 -19.48 -8.34 1.38
N SER A 167 -19.30 -7.56 2.46
CA SER A 167 -19.02 -6.12 2.37
C SER A 167 -17.68 -5.81 1.69
N LEU A 168 -16.63 -6.59 1.96
CA LEU A 168 -15.33 -6.47 1.30
C LEU A 168 -15.43 -6.74 -0.21
N VAL A 169 -16.16 -7.79 -0.60
CA VAL A 169 -16.41 -8.10 -2.01
C VAL A 169 -17.20 -6.97 -2.69
N ALA A 170 -18.21 -6.43 -2.03
CA ALA A 170 -19.02 -5.33 -2.56
C ALA A 170 -18.24 -4.03 -2.78
N LYS A 171 -17.12 -3.83 -2.09
CA LYS A 171 -16.22 -2.67 -2.26
C LYS A 171 -15.30 -2.76 -3.48
N GLN A 172 -15.14 -3.94 -4.08
CA GLN A 172 -14.15 -4.12 -5.14
C GLN A 172 -14.35 -3.18 -6.36
N PRO A 173 -15.57 -2.95 -6.87
CA PRO A 173 -15.77 -1.98 -7.94
C PRO A 173 -15.32 -0.55 -7.57
N GLU A 174 -15.58 -0.12 -6.33
CA GLU A 174 -15.15 1.18 -5.82
C GLU A 174 -13.62 1.31 -5.74
N LEU A 175 -12.93 0.22 -5.39
CA LEU A 175 -11.46 0.19 -5.36
C LEU A 175 -10.86 0.27 -6.77
N VAL A 176 -11.48 -0.39 -7.76
CA VAL A 176 -11.11 -0.28 -9.17
C VAL A 176 -11.28 1.16 -9.65
N GLU A 177 -12.45 1.77 -9.43
CA GLU A 177 -12.70 3.17 -9.78
C GLU A 177 -11.70 4.13 -9.12
N SER A 178 -11.37 3.89 -7.85
CA SER A 178 -10.35 4.66 -7.13
C SER A 178 -8.97 4.57 -7.77
N SER A 179 -8.60 3.40 -8.31
CA SER A 179 -7.31 3.22 -8.98
C SER A 179 -7.31 3.80 -10.40
N GLU A 180 -8.42 3.74 -11.12
CA GLU A 180 -8.58 4.38 -12.44
C GLU A 180 -8.43 5.90 -12.34
N ASN A 181 -8.97 6.50 -11.29
CA ASN A 181 -8.88 7.94 -11.01
C ASN A 181 -7.67 8.33 -10.16
N SER A 182 -6.74 7.42 -9.94
CA SER A 182 -5.55 7.68 -9.11
C SER A 182 -4.63 8.72 -9.75
N PRO A 183 -4.14 9.70 -8.98
CA PRO A 183 -3.13 10.65 -9.49
C PRO A 183 -1.79 9.98 -9.80
N TYR A 184 -1.61 8.72 -9.42
CA TYR A 184 -0.38 7.95 -9.60
C TYR A 184 -0.45 6.97 -10.78
N ASN A 185 -1.65 6.72 -11.33
CA ASN A 185 -1.84 5.95 -12.55
C ASN A 185 -2.06 6.89 -13.73
N GLY A 186 -1.53 6.55 -14.89
CA GLY A 186 -1.77 7.38 -16.06
C GLY A 186 -0.87 7.04 -17.23
N MET A 187 -1.28 7.50 -18.39
CA MET A 187 -0.52 7.35 -19.62
C MET A 187 0.33 8.62 -19.86
N ASN A 188 1.57 8.45 -20.26
CA ASN A 188 2.36 9.58 -20.74
C ASN A 188 1.70 10.20 -21.96
N ALA A 189 1.96 11.51 -22.19
CA ALA A 189 1.45 12.18 -23.38
C ALA A 189 1.96 11.47 -24.64
N PHE A 190 1.01 11.02 -25.48
CA PHE A 190 1.28 10.33 -26.72
C PHE A 190 0.29 10.80 -27.80
N GLU A 191 0.80 11.22 -28.94
CA GLU A 191 0.01 11.59 -30.08
C GLU A 191 0.34 10.65 -31.25
N GLY A 192 -0.65 9.95 -31.77
CA GLY A 192 -0.48 9.11 -32.96
C GLY A 192 -0.95 7.67 -32.79
N LYS A 193 -0.52 6.82 -33.74
CA LYS A 193 -0.79 5.38 -33.71
C LYS A 193 0.49 4.64 -33.35
N ALA A 194 0.50 3.98 -32.20
CA ALA A 194 1.59 3.13 -31.78
C ALA A 194 1.38 1.68 -32.23
N LYS A 195 2.48 1.01 -32.60
CA LYS A 195 2.48 -0.44 -32.83
C LYS A 195 2.76 -1.22 -31.56
N LEU A 196 3.34 -0.57 -30.57
CA LEU A 196 3.75 -1.13 -29.29
C LEU A 196 3.40 -0.13 -28.20
N GLY A 197 2.89 -0.62 -27.07
CA GLY A 197 2.73 0.13 -25.83
C GLY A 197 3.45 -0.59 -24.69
N VAL A 198 3.80 0.14 -23.65
CA VAL A 198 4.45 -0.40 -22.44
C VAL A 198 3.58 -0.13 -21.22
N ILE A 199 3.40 -1.15 -20.38
CA ILE A 199 2.84 -0.97 -19.03
C ILE A 199 4.02 -1.11 -18.05
N ALA A 200 4.23 -0.11 -17.21
CA ALA A 200 5.33 -0.06 -16.27
C ALA A 200 4.85 0.23 -14.85
N CYS A 201 5.33 -0.57 -13.88
CA CYS A 201 4.95 -0.49 -12.47
C CYS A 201 6.15 -0.10 -11.60
N GLY A 202 5.90 0.70 -10.56
CA GLY A 202 6.92 1.09 -9.60
C GLY A 202 8.19 1.63 -10.26
N ILE A 203 9.37 1.23 -9.77
CA ILE A 203 10.65 1.72 -10.28
C ILE A 203 10.92 1.35 -11.74
N ALA A 204 10.29 0.30 -12.28
CA ALA A 204 10.44 -0.07 -13.68
C ALA A 204 9.97 1.04 -14.63
N TYR A 205 9.02 1.88 -14.18
CA TYR A 205 8.60 3.05 -14.93
C TYR A 205 9.77 4.01 -15.19
N ASN A 206 10.64 4.26 -14.21
CA ASN A 206 11.80 5.15 -14.39
C ASN A 206 12.77 4.60 -15.43
N TYR A 207 13.04 3.28 -15.41
CA TYR A 207 13.92 2.68 -16.40
C TYR A 207 13.38 2.78 -17.83
N VAL A 208 12.06 2.67 -17.99
CA VAL A 208 11.42 2.87 -19.29
C VAL A 208 11.57 4.34 -19.71
N MET A 209 11.30 5.29 -18.81
CA MET A 209 11.35 6.72 -19.12
C MET A 209 12.76 7.23 -19.39
N GLU A 210 13.80 6.64 -18.80
CA GLU A 210 15.20 6.94 -19.09
C GLU A 210 15.60 6.63 -20.55
N ASN A 211 14.85 5.77 -21.23
CA ASN A 211 15.08 5.42 -22.63
C ASN A 211 14.28 6.30 -23.63
N ASP A 212 13.73 7.40 -23.18
CA ASP A 212 12.96 8.35 -23.97
C ASP A 212 11.91 7.70 -24.90
N PRO A 213 10.94 6.99 -24.34
CA PRO A 213 9.93 6.27 -25.13
C PRO A 213 9.08 7.20 -26.00
N GLN A 214 9.02 8.49 -25.66
CA GLN A 214 8.28 9.49 -26.45
C GLN A 214 8.93 9.71 -27.82
N SER A 215 10.26 9.85 -27.87
CA SER A 215 11.00 9.98 -29.13
C SER A 215 10.88 8.73 -30.01
N LEU A 216 10.66 7.56 -29.39
CA LEU A 216 10.44 6.29 -30.06
C LEU A 216 8.97 6.04 -30.46
N GLY A 217 8.06 6.98 -30.15
CA GLY A 217 6.65 6.85 -30.44
C GLY A 217 5.97 5.70 -29.64
N ILE A 218 6.41 5.46 -28.40
CA ILE A 218 5.92 4.38 -27.53
C ILE A 218 5.09 4.98 -26.40
N PRO A 219 3.77 4.75 -26.33
CA PRO A 219 2.97 5.12 -25.17
C PRO A 219 3.33 4.24 -23.98
N VAL A 220 3.41 4.86 -22.79
CA VAL A 220 3.71 4.18 -21.53
C VAL A 220 2.56 4.41 -20.57
N LEU A 221 1.91 3.32 -20.14
CA LEU A 221 0.96 3.33 -19.03
C LEU A 221 1.71 3.08 -17.73
N LYS A 222 1.75 4.08 -16.86
CA LYS A 222 2.24 3.95 -15.51
C LYS A 222 1.16 3.36 -14.61
N VAL A 223 1.52 2.35 -13.84
CA VAL A 223 0.66 1.74 -12.83
C VAL A 223 1.35 1.79 -11.48
N SER A 224 0.76 2.50 -10.55
CA SER A 224 1.26 2.66 -9.18
C SER A 224 0.20 2.43 -8.10
N GLN A 225 -1.07 2.25 -8.50
CA GLN A 225 -2.18 1.89 -7.62
C GLN A 225 -2.98 0.73 -8.21
N TYR A 226 -3.37 -0.20 -7.35
CA TYR A 226 -4.20 -1.38 -7.65
C TYR A 226 -5.41 -1.45 -6.71
N PRO A 227 -6.48 -2.23 -7.03
CA PRO A 227 -6.59 -3.14 -8.17
C PRO A 227 -6.81 -2.41 -9.50
N LEU A 228 -6.38 -3.00 -10.59
CA LEU A 228 -6.70 -2.52 -11.94
C LEU A 228 -8.04 -3.09 -12.40
N PRO A 229 -8.74 -2.41 -13.34
CA PRO A 229 -9.89 -3.00 -14.01
C PRO A 229 -9.49 -4.30 -14.70
N GLU A 230 -10.37 -5.28 -14.67
CA GLU A 230 -10.24 -6.45 -15.53
C GLU A 230 -10.29 -5.93 -16.97
N ALA A 231 -9.30 -6.28 -17.77
CA ALA A 231 -9.16 -5.75 -19.12
C ALA A 231 -10.48 -5.88 -19.89
N SER A 232 -11.02 -4.74 -20.26
CA SER A 232 -12.08 -4.60 -21.25
C SER A 232 -11.47 -4.69 -22.64
#